data_4574acf24fb123abd9b68152a58331ab
#
_entry.id   4574acf24fb123abd9b68152a58331ab
#
_cell.length_a   1.000
_cell.length_b   1.000
_cell.length_c   1.000
_cell.angle_alpha   90.00
_cell.angle_beta   90.00
_cell.angle_gamma   90.00
#
_symmetry.space_group_name_H-M   'P 1'
#
loop_
_entity.id
_entity.type
_entity.pdbx_description
1 polymer ?
#
loop_
_entity_poly.entity_id
_entity_poly.type
_entity_poly.pdbx_seq_one_letter_code
_entity_poly.pdbx_strand_id
1 'polypeptide(L)'
;MRCILMNKNTPVLEVEYMSGVGVFTNIYVLYNTDYMPYHLYVSCVELSEWFKNRGIPSFRDRLDLLMHRLNVHAPSELLDKAFGLSLSDPYWLKPKDLDISYDKINFFENDFEYAPFMDASLSKNSDRIQNESSLYSPNNTTDGMLRKAWIIEDGIRYLEYIKLDRDKSTFKNHRDFSSEKEISFKHF
;
A
#
# COMPACT_ATOMS: atom_id res chain seq x y z
N MET A 1 4.19 11.16 -15.78
CA MET A 1 4.62 9.97 -16.54
C MET A 1 3.42 9.25 -17.14
N ARG A 2 3.60 8.59 -18.29
CA ARG A 2 2.52 7.77 -18.87
C ARG A 2 2.42 6.42 -18.18
N CYS A 3 1.20 6.06 -17.77
CA CYS A 3 0.88 4.81 -17.11
C CYS A 3 -0.38 4.18 -17.71
N ILE A 4 -0.56 2.91 -17.44
CA ILE A 4 -1.79 2.18 -17.75
C ILE A 4 -2.41 1.74 -16.42
N LEU A 5 -3.64 2.19 -16.13
CA LEU A 5 -4.43 1.60 -15.07
C LEU A 5 -4.81 0.18 -15.50
N MET A 6 -4.46 -0.78 -14.69
CA MET A 6 -4.66 -2.20 -14.93
C MET A 6 -5.64 -2.78 -13.91
N ASN A 7 -6.42 -3.77 -14.35
CA ASN A 7 -7.12 -4.71 -13.49
C ASN A 7 -6.50 -6.10 -13.74
N LYS A 8 -5.73 -6.61 -12.79
CA LYS A 8 -4.82 -7.75 -13.04
C LYS A 8 -3.97 -7.48 -14.30
N ASN A 9 -4.05 -8.37 -15.30
CA ASN A 9 -3.34 -8.23 -16.57
C ASN A 9 -4.18 -7.51 -17.66
N THR A 10 -5.40 -7.05 -17.34
CA THR A 10 -6.29 -6.35 -18.28
C THR A 10 -6.06 -4.85 -18.24
N PRO A 11 -5.67 -4.19 -19.36
CA PRO A 11 -5.57 -2.74 -19.42
C PRO A 11 -6.95 -2.10 -19.36
N VAL A 12 -7.10 -1.05 -18.55
CA VAL A 12 -8.36 -0.31 -18.36
C VAL A 12 -8.29 1.06 -19.01
N LEU A 13 -7.32 1.87 -18.61
CA LEU A 13 -7.12 3.25 -19.10
C LEU A 13 -5.64 3.51 -19.35
N GLU A 14 -5.31 4.31 -20.38
CA GLU A 14 -3.99 4.96 -20.47
C GLU A 14 -4.11 6.39 -19.96
N VAL A 15 -3.26 6.75 -19.00
CA VAL A 15 -3.34 7.99 -18.25
C VAL A 15 -1.98 8.67 -18.14
N GLU A 16 -2.00 9.97 -17.89
CA GLU A 16 -0.85 10.70 -17.40
C GLU A 16 -0.95 10.87 -15.90
N TYR A 17 0.09 10.45 -15.19
CA TYR A 17 0.16 10.42 -13.75
C TYR A 17 1.33 11.25 -13.22
N MET A 18 1.08 12.09 -12.22
CA MET A 18 2.10 12.86 -11.49
C MET A 18 2.52 12.07 -10.25
N SER A 19 3.64 11.34 -10.39
CA SER A 19 4.27 10.62 -9.28
C SER A 19 4.64 11.57 -8.14
N GLY A 20 4.54 11.09 -6.90
CA GLY A 20 4.77 11.88 -5.69
C GLY A 20 3.58 12.75 -5.27
N VAL A 21 2.76 13.20 -6.23
CA VAL A 21 1.55 14.00 -5.95
C VAL A 21 0.30 13.14 -5.90
N GLY A 22 0.31 12.01 -6.61
CA GLY A 22 -0.83 11.10 -6.67
C GLY A 22 -2.00 11.62 -7.52
N VAL A 23 -1.72 12.37 -8.60
CA VAL A 23 -2.73 13.04 -9.43
C VAL A 23 -2.68 12.55 -10.86
N PHE A 24 -3.83 12.23 -11.44
CA PHE A 24 -4.00 12.02 -12.87
C PHE A 24 -4.31 13.33 -13.56
N THR A 25 -3.55 13.67 -14.61
CA THR A 25 -3.67 14.94 -15.32
C THR A 25 -4.33 14.80 -16.70
N ASN A 26 -4.25 13.61 -17.30
CA ASN A 26 -4.87 13.35 -18.60
C ASN A 26 -5.25 11.87 -18.73
N ILE A 27 -6.31 11.61 -19.53
CA ILE A 27 -6.75 10.29 -19.96
C ILE A 27 -6.59 10.23 -21.48
N TYR A 28 -5.71 9.36 -21.95
CA TYR A 28 -5.37 9.26 -23.38
C TYR A 28 -6.20 8.21 -24.10
N VAL A 29 -6.39 7.03 -23.48
CA VAL A 29 -7.08 5.90 -24.10
C VAL A 29 -7.97 5.20 -23.08
N LEU A 30 -9.15 4.81 -23.52
CA LEU A 30 -10.04 3.91 -22.79
C LEU A 30 -9.95 2.54 -23.44
N TYR A 31 -9.34 1.56 -22.74
CA TYR A 31 -9.22 0.20 -23.24
C TYR A 31 -10.43 -0.66 -22.90
N ASN A 32 -10.81 -0.67 -21.60
CA ASN A 32 -11.86 -1.54 -21.08
C ASN A 32 -12.64 -0.86 -19.95
N THR A 33 -13.74 -0.22 -20.28
CA THR A 33 -14.59 0.50 -19.31
C THR A 33 -15.33 -0.43 -18.35
N ASP A 34 -15.60 -1.68 -18.75
CA ASP A 34 -16.25 -2.69 -17.90
C ASP A 34 -15.40 -3.13 -16.71
N TYR A 35 -14.07 -2.90 -16.79
CA TYR A 35 -13.11 -3.16 -15.74
C TYR A 35 -12.73 -1.92 -14.94
N MET A 36 -13.51 -0.84 -15.04
CA MET A 36 -13.32 0.34 -14.18
C MET A 36 -13.59 -0.01 -12.71
N PRO A 37 -12.90 0.64 -11.76
CA PRO A 37 -13.27 0.54 -10.36
C PRO A 37 -14.75 0.90 -10.15
N TYR A 38 -15.43 0.14 -9.30
CA TYR A 38 -16.87 0.28 -9.09
C TYR A 38 -17.25 1.71 -8.69
N HIS A 39 -18.31 2.23 -9.27
CA HIS A 39 -18.82 3.61 -9.11
C HIS A 39 -17.86 4.73 -9.49
N LEU A 40 -16.76 4.44 -10.17
CA LEU A 40 -15.83 5.47 -10.63
C LEU A 40 -16.21 5.96 -12.03
N TYR A 41 -16.43 7.26 -12.18
CA TYR A 41 -16.55 7.87 -13.49
C TYR A 41 -15.19 8.10 -14.13
N VAL A 42 -15.15 8.15 -15.48
CA VAL A 42 -13.93 8.39 -16.24
C VAL A 42 -13.58 9.87 -16.18
N SER A 43 -12.98 10.31 -15.09
CA SER A 43 -12.44 11.67 -14.92
C SER A 43 -11.13 11.66 -14.17
N CYS A 44 -10.24 12.60 -14.50
CA CYS A 44 -8.95 12.71 -13.81
C CYS A 44 -9.12 13.02 -12.30
N VAL A 45 -10.15 13.78 -11.93
CA VAL A 45 -10.42 14.17 -10.55
C VAL A 45 -10.79 12.93 -9.73
N GLU A 46 -11.80 12.18 -10.17
CA GLU A 46 -12.29 11.00 -9.47
C GLU A 46 -11.24 9.89 -9.42
N LEU A 47 -10.51 9.67 -10.52
CA LEU A 47 -9.38 8.74 -10.56
C LEU A 47 -8.32 9.12 -9.52
N SER A 48 -8.00 10.42 -9.39
CA SER A 48 -7.01 10.89 -8.44
C SER A 48 -7.46 10.70 -7.00
N GLU A 49 -8.71 11.00 -6.68
CA GLU A 49 -9.29 10.79 -5.36
C GLU A 49 -9.33 9.30 -5.00
N TRP A 50 -9.84 8.47 -5.92
CA TRP A 50 -9.86 7.02 -5.72
C TRP A 50 -8.46 6.46 -5.50
N PHE A 51 -7.47 6.86 -6.31
CA PHE A 51 -6.11 6.35 -6.19
C PHE A 51 -5.44 6.80 -4.89
N LYS A 52 -5.60 8.05 -4.50
CA LYS A 52 -5.07 8.57 -3.22
C LYS A 52 -5.65 7.84 -2.00
N ASN A 53 -6.94 7.52 -2.05
CA ASN A 53 -7.62 6.81 -0.97
C ASN A 53 -7.16 5.35 -0.79
N ARG A 54 -6.35 4.83 -1.72
CA ARG A 54 -5.70 3.52 -1.61
C ARG A 54 -4.43 3.57 -0.75
N GLY A 55 -3.90 4.75 -0.53
CA GLY A 55 -2.70 4.98 0.27
C GLY A 55 -2.98 5.07 1.76
N ILE A 56 -1.91 5.16 2.54
CA ILE A 56 -2.00 5.41 3.97
C ILE A 56 -2.57 6.83 4.19
N PRO A 57 -3.61 6.99 5.02
CA PRO A 57 -4.14 8.31 5.35
C PRO A 57 -3.07 9.19 6.01
N SER A 58 -3.03 10.47 5.64
CA SER A 58 -2.04 11.44 6.15
C SER A 58 -2.11 11.66 7.67
N PHE A 59 -3.24 11.35 8.29
CA PHE A 59 -3.47 11.46 9.74
C PHE A 59 -3.19 10.17 10.53
N ARG A 60 -2.63 9.13 9.87
CA ARG A 60 -2.24 7.90 10.58
C ARG A 60 -1.14 8.19 11.59
N ASP A 61 -1.31 7.65 12.80
CA ASP A 61 -0.32 7.79 13.86
C ASP A 61 1.07 7.30 13.40
N ARG A 62 2.08 8.15 13.63
CA ARG A 62 3.50 7.92 13.29
C ARG A 62 3.81 7.71 11.81
N LEU A 63 2.96 8.18 10.91
CA LEU A 63 3.26 8.16 9.48
C LEU A 63 4.54 8.96 9.14
N ASP A 64 4.76 10.08 9.85
CA ASP A 64 5.97 10.91 9.74
C ASP A 64 7.26 10.10 10.00
N LEU A 65 7.26 9.25 11.01
CA LEU A 65 8.39 8.38 11.31
C LEU A 65 8.63 7.33 10.23
N LEU A 66 7.55 6.75 9.68
CA LEU A 66 7.65 5.81 8.56
C LEU A 66 8.23 6.49 7.33
N MET A 67 7.69 7.66 6.95
CA MET A 67 8.14 8.43 5.80
C MET A 67 9.61 8.83 5.93
N HIS A 68 10.02 9.32 7.10
CA HIS A 68 11.42 9.65 7.37
C HIS A 68 12.35 8.45 7.20
N ARG A 69 11.99 7.27 7.68
CA ARG A 69 12.80 6.05 7.56
C ARG A 69 12.91 5.54 6.14
N LEU A 70 11.81 5.61 5.39
CA LEU A 70 11.78 5.20 3.99
C LEU A 70 12.31 6.27 3.04
N ASN A 71 12.76 7.42 3.59
CA ASN A 71 13.23 8.58 2.84
C ASN A 71 12.23 9.01 1.75
N VAL A 72 10.95 9.07 2.13
CA VAL A 72 9.86 9.56 1.28
C VAL A 72 9.26 10.82 1.88
N HIS A 73 8.76 11.73 1.04
CA HIS A 73 8.32 13.05 1.46
C HIS A 73 6.80 13.20 1.48
N ALA A 74 6.08 12.27 0.85
CA ALA A 74 4.62 12.26 0.81
C ALA A 74 4.07 10.82 0.88
N PRO A 75 2.86 10.62 1.47
CA PRO A 75 2.21 9.30 1.48
C PRO A 75 1.98 8.71 0.08
N SER A 76 1.75 9.58 -0.93
CA SER A 76 1.61 9.19 -2.33
C SER A 76 2.85 8.51 -2.90
N GLU A 77 4.05 8.86 -2.43
CA GLU A 77 5.28 8.19 -2.86
C GLU A 77 5.34 6.72 -2.40
N LEU A 78 4.76 6.39 -1.23
CA LEU A 78 4.64 5.01 -0.77
C LEU A 78 3.74 4.20 -1.70
N LEU A 79 2.62 4.80 -2.13
CA LEU A 79 1.69 4.19 -3.07
C LEU A 79 2.35 3.97 -4.44
N ASP A 80 3.12 4.96 -4.92
CA ASP A 80 3.85 4.89 -6.20
C ASP A 80 4.89 3.76 -6.20
N LYS A 81 5.64 3.62 -5.10
CA LYS A 81 6.65 2.56 -4.96
C LYS A 81 6.05 1.16 -5.04
N ALA A 82 4.81 1.01 -4.61
CA ALA A 82 4.06 -0.24 -4.71
C ALA A 82 3.19 -0.33 -5.98
N PHE A 83 3.41 0.51 -7.00
CA PHE A 83 2.59 0.58 -8.22
C PHE A 83 1.08 0.74 -7.95
N GLY A 84 0.70 1.32 -6.82
CA GLY A 84 -0.67 1.39 -6.37
C GLY A 84 -1.31 0.05 -6.02
N LEU A 85 -0.55 -1.05 -5.90
CA LEU A 85 -1.05 -2.36 -5.50
C LEU A 85 -1.62 -2.34 -4.09
N SER A 86 -2.66 -3.14 -3.87
CA SER A 86 -3.31 -3.33 -2.58
C SER A 86 -3.73 -4.78 -2.42
N LEU A 87 -3.99 -5.20 -1.18
CA LEU A 87 -4.69 -6.47 -0.89
C LEU A 87 -6.23 -6.31 -0.86
N SER A 88 -6.74 -5.10 -1.16
CA SER A 88 -8.18 -4.82 -1.20
C SER A 88 -8.82 -5.10 -2.55
N ASP A 89 -8.04 -4.98 -3.64
CA ASP A 89 -8.54 -5.12 -5.01
C ASP A 89 -7.38 -5.41 -5.99
N PRO A 90 -7.68 -5.80 -7.25
CA PRO A 90 -6.68 -6.19 -8.24
C PRO A 90 -6.15 -5.04 -9.09
N TYR A 91 -6.43 -3.77 -8.74
CA TYR A 91 -6.01 -2.63 -9.54
C TYR A 91 -4.57 -2.22 -9.23
N TRP A 92 -3.87 -1.76 -10.28
CA TRP A 92 -2.52 -1.22 -10.16
C TRP A 92 -2.18 -0.29 -11.33
N LEU A 93 -1.10 0.47 -11.19
CA LEU A 93 -0.67 1.45 -12.15
C LEU A 93 0.63 1.00 -12.81
N LYS A 94 0.54 0.49 -14.03
CA LYS A 94 1.69 0.04 -14.82
C LYS A 94 2.37 1.22 -15.51
N PRO A 95 3.65 1.55 -15.21
CA PRO A 95 4.42 2.46 -16.07
C PRO A 95 4.47 1.91 -17.50
N LYS A 96 4.21 2.76 -18.50
CA LYS A 96 4.10 2.32 -19.90
C LYS A 96 5.39 1.69 -20.43
N ASP A 97 6.53 2.19 -19.96
CA ASP A 97 7.86 1.77 -20.39
C ASP A 97 8.39 0.54 -19.64
N LEU A 98 7.61 0.01 -18.68
CA LEU A 98 8.03 -1.12 -17.87
C LEU A 98 7.34 -2.41 -18.30
N ASP A 99 8.12 -3.42 -18.66
CA ASP A 99 7.59 -4.75 -19.02
C ASP A 99 7.43 -5.63 -17.78
N ILE A 100 6.32 -5.42 -17.07
CA ILE A 100 5.92 -6.19 -15.90
C ILE A 100 4.48 -6.69 -16.05
N SER A 101 4.19 -7.83 -15.40
CA SER A 101 2.84 -8.42 -15.33
C SER A 101 2.35 -8.50 -13.89
N TYR A 102 1.03 -8.48 -13.71
CA TYR A 102 0.39 -8.59 -12.40
C TYR A 102 0.82 -9.82 -11.62
N ASP A 103 0.94 -10.97 -12.29
CA ASP A 103 1.27 -12.24 -11.66
C ASP A 103 2.63 -12.22 -10.95
N LYS A 104 3.56 -11.38 -11.42
CA LYS A 104 4.91 -11.24 -10.84
C LYS A 104 4.97 -10.28 -9.66
N ILE A 105 3.97 -9.41 -9.51
CA ILE A 105 4.06 -8.30 -8.56
C ILE A 105 2.88 -8.21 -7.59
N ASN A 106 1.79 -8.96 -7.78
CA ASN A 106 0.64 -8.86 -6.90
C ASN A 106 0.97 -9.38 -5.48
N PHE A 107 0.32 -8.80 -4.47
CA PHE A 107 0.49 -9.20 -3.08
C PHE A 107 -0.35 -10.41 -2.66
N PHE A 108 -1.25 -10.89 -3.53
CA PHE A 108 -2.10 -12.04 -3.23
C PHE A 108 -1.37 -13.36 -3.38
N GLU A 109 -0.47 -13.46 -4.36
CA GLU A 109 0.24 -14.70 -4.71
C GLU A 109 1.73 -14.63 -4.40
N ASN A 110 2.31 -13.42 -4.39
CA ASN A 110 3.72 -13.21 -4.10
C ASN A 110 3.93 -12.85 -2.63
N ASP A 111 5.01 -13.36 -2.06
CA ASP A 111 5.41 -13.01 -0.71
C ASP A 111 5.91 -11.56 -0.65
N PHE A 112 5.71 -10.95 0.49
CA PHE A 112 6.18 -9.60 0.80
C PHE A 112 6.82 -9.59 2.17
N GLU A 113 7.79 -8.70 2.35
CA GLU A 113 8.45 -8.55 3.63
C GLU A 113 7.50 -7.94 4.67
N TYR A 114 7.61 -8.42 5.90
CA TYR A 114 7.00 -7.80 7.06
C TYR A 114 7.53 -6.36 7.16
N ALA A 115 6.69 -5.40 6.80
CA ALA A 115 7.13 -4.03 6.81
C ALA A 115 7.31 -3.53 8.24
N PRO A 116 8.39 -2.84 8.46
CA PRO A 116 8.83 -2.38 9.78
C PRO A 116 7.98 -1.27 10.40
N PHE A 117 6.77 -1.03 9.91
CA PHE A 117 5.85 -0.07 10.54
C PHE A 117 5.69 -0.34 12.05
N MET A 118 5.80 -1.62 12.42
CA MET A 118 5.75 -2.08 13.81
C MET A 118 7.07 -1.83 14.55
N ASP A 119 8.20 -2.25 13.96
CA ASP A 119 9.52 -2.10 14.58
C ASP A 119 10.00 -0.65 14.57
N ALA A 120 9.53 0.15 13.62
CA ALA A 120 9.84 1.56 13.55
C ALA A 120 9.47 2.32 14.82
N SER A 121 8.44 1.87 15.51
CA SER A 121 7.99 2.49 16.75
C SER A 121 8.70 2.03 18.01
N LEU A 122 9.40 0.88 17.95
CA LEU A 122 9.94 0.18 19.11
C LEU A 122 11.46 0.17 19.16
N SER A 123 12.15 0.31 18.03
CA SER A 123 13.61 0.23 17.98
C SER A 123 14.26 1.61 17.86
N LYS A 124 14.97 2.03 18.91
CA LYS A 124 15.87 3.20 18.89
C LYS A 124 17.15 2.96 18.09
N ASN A 125 17.43 1.75 17.62
CA ASN A 125 18.73 1.33 17.09
C ASN A 125 18.66 0.58 15.77
N SER A 126 17.76 0.89 14.85
CA SER A 126 17.76 0.19 13.56
C SER A 126 18.25 1.04 12.39
N ASP A 127 19.60 1.13 12.27
CA ASP A 127 20.27 1.55 11.02
C ASP A 127 20.08 0.52 9.86
N ARG A 128 19.16 -0.45 10.02
CA ARG A 128 19.09 -1.65 9.17
C ARG A 128 18.02 -1.66 8.10
N ILE A 129 17.23 -0.60 7.93
CA ILE A 129 16.11 -0.64 6.99
C ILE A 129 16.30 0.40 5.87
N GLN A 130 17.28 0.15 5.03
CA GLN A 130 17.41 0.79 3.71
C GLN A 130 17.32 -0.23 2.57
N ASN A 131 16.51 -1.28 2.72
CA ASN A 131 16.26 -2.17 1.60
C ASN A 131 15.10 -1.62 0.79
N GLU A 132 15.31 -1.44 -0.51
CA GLU A 132 14.24 -1.04 -1.46
C GLU A 132 13.03 -1.99 -1.41
N SER A 133 13.22 -3.24 -0.99
CA SER A 133 12.16 -4.23 -0.75
C SER A 133 11.13 -3.80 0.28
N SER A 134 11.52 -3.03 1.29
CA SER A 134 10.58 -2.52 2.31
C SER A 134 9.62 -1.46 1.77
N LEU A 135 9.94 -0.82 0.65
CA LEU A 135 9.05 0.12 -0.05
C LEU A 135 7.96 -0.61 -0.83
N TYR A 136 8.21 -1.86 -1.23
CA TYR A 136 7.28 -2.71 -1.95
C TYR A 136 6.55 -3.64 -0.97
N SER A 137 5.52 -3.12 -0.32
CA SER A 137 4.77 -3.86 0.71
C SER A 137 3.31 -3.41 0.74
N PRO A 138 2.35 -4.34 0.94
CA PRO A 138 0.94 -3.98 1.13
C PRO A 138 0.73 -3.15 2.39
N ASN A 139 1.68 -3.14 3.32
CA ASN A 139 1.64 -2.30 4.51
C ASN A 139 1.75 -0.80 4.18
N ASN A 140 2.31 -0.44 3.05
CA ASN A 140 2.40 0.93 2.57
C ASN A 140 1.13 1.41 1.86
N THR A 141 0.18 0.52 1.59
CA THR A 141 -1.08 0.80 0.89
C THR A 141 -2.31 0.37 1.70
N THR A 142 -2.14 0.10 3.00
CA THR A 142 -3.24 -0.32 3.87
C THR A 142 -3.95 0.89 4.46
N ASP A 143 -5.22 1.08 4.10
CA ASP A 143 -6.06 2.17 4.59
C ASP A 143 -6.42 2.07 6.08
N GLY A 144 -6.88 3.18 6.67
CA GLY A 144 -7.44 3.30 8.02
C GLY A 144 -6.48 3.81 9.09
N MET A 145 -7.05 4.28 10.20
CA MET A 145 -6.35 4.99 11.28
C MET A 145 -5.60 4.08 12.24
N LEU A 146 -6.09 2.86 12.46
CA LEU A 146 -5.53 1.94 13.43
C LEU A 146 -4.18 1.42 12.96
N ARG A 147 -3.28 1.19 13.92
CA ARG A 147 -2.03 0.50 13.64
C ARG A 147 -2.33 -0.93 13.27
N LYS A 148 -1.90 -1.32 12.11
CA LYS A 148 -2.10 -2.65 11.56
C LYS A 148 -1.02 -2.97 10.56
N ALA A 149 -0.75 -4.26 10.38
CA ALA A 149 0.21 -4.75 9.42
C ALA A 149 -0.28 -6.03 8.77
N TRP A 150 -0.04 -6.16 7.49
CA TRP A 150 -0.16 -7.44 6.80
C TRP A 150 1.03 -8.33 7.12
N ILE A 151 0.74 -9.57 7.48
CA ILE A 151 1.74 -10.61 7.77
C ILE A 151 1.40 -11.88 7.00
N ILE A 152 2.40 -12.71 6.76
CA ILE A 152 2.25 -14.03 6.17
C ILE A 152 2.70 -15.06 7.21
N GLU A 153 1.79 -15.98 7.59
CA GLU A 153 2.10 -17.12 8.43
C GLU A 153 1.56 -18.38 7.75
N ASP A 154 2.38 -19.39 7.59
CA ASP A 154 2.03 -20.67 6.94
C ASP A 154 1.37 -20.49 5.55
N GLY A 155 1.82 -19.49 4.79
CA GLY A 155 1.26 -19.14 3.47
C GLY A 155 -0.08 -18.41 3.50
N ILE A 156 -0.63 -18.14 4.69
CA ILE A 156 -1.88 -17.40 4.86
C ILE A 156 -1.57 -15.94 5.19
N ARG A 157 -2.32 -15.03 4.58
CA ARG A 157 -2.20 -13.59 4.79
C ARG A 157 -3.17 -13.13 5.87
N TYR A 158 -2.65 -12.48 6.90
CA TYR A 158 -3.40 -11.93 8.01
C TYR A 158 -3.23 -10.42 8.08
N LEU A 159 -4.27 -9.72 8.49
CA LEU A 159 -4.18 -8.32 8.91
C LEU A 159 -4.12 -8.29 10.44
N GLU A 160 -2.97 -7.96 10.98
CA GLU A 160 -2.73 -7.88 12.41
C GLU A 160 -2.99 -6.45 12.91
N TYR A 161 -3.86 -6.30 13.91
CA TYR A 161 -4.12 -5.03 14.58
C TYR A 161 -3.32 -4.94 15.88
N ILE A 162 -2.69 -3.77 16.10
CA ILE A 162 -1.87 -3.55 17.29
C ILE A 162 -2.65 -2.65 18.24
N LYS A 163 -3.06 -3.20 19.38
CA LYS A 163 -3.63 -2.44 20.48
C LYS A 163 -2.50 -1.81 21.28
N LEU A 164 -2.55 -0.48 21.45
CA LEU A 164 -1.71 0.20 22.44
C LEU A 164 -2.41 0.10 23.79
N ASP A 165 -1.79 -0.58 24.73
CA ASP A 165 -2.21 -0.56 26.12
C ASP A 165 -1.93 0.85 26.69
N ARG A 166 -2.98 1.67 26.86
CA ARG A 166 -2.85 3.07 27.32
C ARG A 166 -2.48 3.19 28.80
N ASP A 167 -2.52 2.09 29.55
CA ASP A 167 -2.40 2.12 31.02
C ASP A 167 -1.01 1.78 31.57
N LYS A 168 -0.03 1.47 30.72
CA LYS A 168 1.32 1.18 31.21
C LYS A 168 2.32 2.21 30.75
N SER A 169 2.49 3.26 31.55
CA SER A 169 3.58 4.25 31.44
C SER A 169 4.95 3.70 31.84
N THR A 170 5.17 2.41 31.77
CA THR A 170 6.46 1.77 32.08
C THR A 170 6.84 0.83 30.96
N PHE A 171 7.92 1.19 30.30
CA PHE A 171 8.63 0.35 29.33
C PHE A 171 8.98 -1.01 29.96
N LYS A 172 8.21 -2.04 29.65
CA LYS A 172 8.58 -3.43 29.91
C LYS A 172 8.37 -4.26 28.65
N ASN A 173 9.50 -4.77 28.19
CA ASN A 173 9.73 -5.92 27.32
C ASN A 173 8.66 -6.38 26.31
N HIS A 174 9.09 -6.59 25.09
CA HIS A 174 8.55 -7.12 23.85
C HIS A 174 7.47 -8.23 23.86
N ARG A 175 6.88 -8.58 24.99
CA ARG A 175 5.91 -9.69 25.12
C ARG A 175 4.50 -9.29 25.51
N ASP A 176 4.20 -8.01 25.71
CA ASP A 176 2.91 -7.57 26.26
C ASP A 176 1.96 -6.92 25.20
N PHE A 177 2.15 -7.19 23.92
CA PHE A 177 1.21 -6.75 22.89
C PHE A 177 0.17 -7.85 22.63
N SER A 178 -1.08 -7.62 23.01
CA SER A 178 -2.18 -8.43 22.50
C SER A 178 -2.45 -8.03 21.06
N SER A 179 -2.18 -8.90 20.12
CA SER A 179 -2.57 -8.76 18.72
C SER A 179 -3.88 -9.52 18.49
N GLU A 180 -4.83 -8.91 17.79
CA GLU A 180 -5.98 -9.60 17.22
C GLU A 180 -5.70 -9.79 15.73
N LYS A 181 -5.76 -11.06 15.29
CA LYS A 181 -5.57 -11.41 13.89
C LYS A 181 -6.93 -11.54 13.21
N GLU A 182 -7.13 -10.79 12.15
CA GLU A 182 -8.29 -10.94 11.28
C GLU A 182 -7.87 -11.66 10.01
N ILE A 183 -8.57 -12.76 9.68
CA ILE A 183 -8.24 -13.58 8.51
C ILE A 183 -8.58 -12.78 7.27
N SER A 184 -7.59 -12.50 6.46
CA SER A 184 -7.79 -11.93 5.13
C SER A 184 -8.47 -12.95 4.21
N PHE A 185 -9.47 -12.48 3.51
CA PHE A 185 -10.31 -13.22 2.58
C PHE A 185 -9.59 -14.31 1.81
N LYS A 186 -10.17 -15.54 1.87
CA LYS A 186 -9.87 -16.56 0.86
C LYS A 186 -10.37 -16.07 -0.48
N HIS A 187 -9.54 -16.19 -1.50
CA HIS A 187 -9.90 -15.93 -2.89
C HIS A 187 -11.23 -16.57 -3.26
N PHE A 188 -12.12 -15.75 -3.80
CA PHE A 188 -13.14 -16.18 -4.76
C PHE A 188 -12.69 -15.91 -6.18
#